data_46fd898908210387d6601803aad6def4
#
_entry.id   46fd898908210387d6601803aad6def4
#
_cell.length_a   1.000
_cell.length_b   1.000
_cell.length_c   1.000
_cell.angle_alpha   90.00
_cell.angle_beta   90.00
_cell.angle_gamma   90.00
#
_symmetry.space_group_name_H-M   'P 1'
#
loop_
_entity.id
_entity.type
_entity.pdbx_description
1 polymer ?
#
loop_
_entity_poly.entity_id
_entity_poly.type
_entity_poly.pdbx_seq_one_letter_code
_entity_poly.pdbx_strand_id
1 'polypeptide(L)'
;MTRQIVAERVSAVVVTDRSNLDNWVNRNFVSSHSPGDADGGSAAPIAPDGYFLTADHVLSRMEGRHVFLIYGQGGRLVPTEARVIWRSTGGDLALLHIPVKTPYYYQWTPPERWLAAGNGVIHGGISTGLKNSDGKLGTALAPETAFTRTRSFKIDIPLQPGDSGGPVVDAYGRLIGINSAVEYMVPLETAFFIDSEGNRPNTRLIASLIQSDRARNLR
;
A
#
# COMPACT_ATOMS: atom_id res chain seq x y z
N MET A 1 16.33 11.21 -5.31
CA MET A 1 15.14 12.01 -4.90
C MET A 1 13.86 11.18 -4.86
N THR A 2 13.37 10.57 -5.94
CA THR A 2 12.08 9.82 -5.94
C THR A 2 12.11 8.56 -5.07
N ARG A 3 13.21 7.80 -5.02
CA ARG A 3 13.36 6.66 -4.08
C ARG A 3 13.23 7.08 -2.61
N GLN A 4 13.78 8.22 -2.25
CA GLN A 4 13.66 8.79 -0.91
C GLN A 4 12.21 9.17 -0.58
N ILE A 5 11.46 9.71 -1.55
CA ILE A 5 10.02 10.00 -1.38
C ILE A 5 9.25 8.74 -0.99
N VAL A 6 9.55 7.61 -1.63
CA VAL A 6 8.92 6.33 -1.34
C VAL A 6 9.33 5.83 0.05
N ALA A 7 10.62 5.85 0.36
CA ALA A 7 11.14 5.41 1.67
C ALA A 7 10.54 6.20 2.85
N GLU A 8 10.33 7.51 2.69
CA GLU A 8 9.75 8.38 3.73
C GLU A 8 8.23 8.17 3.93
N ARG A 9 7.54 7.54 2.98
CA ARG A 9 6.08 7.41 2.96
C ARG A 9 5.57 5.98 3.04
N VAL A 10 6.44 5.01 3.23
CA VAL A 10 6.03 3.61 3.42
C VAL A 10 5.40 3.46 4.80
N SER A 11 4.31 2.72 4.84
CA SER A 11 3.57 2.40 6.05
C SER A 11 3.22 0.92 6.05
N ALA A 12 3.15 0.30 7.23
CA ALA A 12 2.70 -1.07 7.37
C ALA A 12 1.24 -1.13 7.80
N VAL A 13 0.52 -2.12 7.29
CA VAL A 13 -0.77 -2.57 7.81
C VAL A 13 -0.55 -3.88 8.55
N VAL A 14 -1.11 -4.00 9.75
CA VAL A 14 -1.08 -5.23 10.55
C VAL A 14 -2.49 -5.56 11.00
N VAL A 15 -2.94 -6.78 10.71
CA VAL A 15 -4.21 -7.35 11.17
C VAL A 15 -3.90 -8.40 12.22
N THR A 16 -4.36 -8.23 13.46
CA THR A 16 -3.96 -9.06 14.60
C THR A 16 -5.05 -9.14 15.67
N ASP A 17 -5.01 -10.19 16.48
CA ASP A 17 -5.86 -10.35 17.67
C ASP A 17 -5.40 -9.47 18.85
N ARG A 18 -4.23 -8.86 18.75
CA ARG A 18 -3.68 -8.00 19.82
C ARG A 18 -4.34 -6.63 19.78
N SER A 19 -4.74 -6.14 20.96
CA SER A 19 -5.30 -4.80 21.13
C SER A 19 -4.26 -3.67 21.23
N ASN A 20 -2.95 -4.02 21.33
CA ASN A 20 -1.84 -3.06 21.42
C ASN A 20 -0.57 -3.64 20.79
N LEU A 21 0.11 -2.84 19.99
CA LEU A 21 1.35 -3.19 19.30
C LEU A 21 2.58 -2.40 19.77
N ASP A 22 2.49 -1.50 20.76
CA ASP A 22 3.59 -0.61 21.15
C ASP A 22 4.86 -1.38 21.52
N ASN A 23 4.73 -2.42 22.32
CA ASN A 23 5.86 -3.24 22.73
C ASN A 23 6.45 -4.07 21.58
N TRP A 24 5.62 -4.42 20.61
CA TRP A 24 6.04 -5.21 19.45
C TRP A 24 6.80 -4.35 18.43
N VAL A 25 6.31 -3.16 18.12
CA VAL A 25 6.95 -2.22 17.19
C VAL A 25 8.34 -1.81 17.68
N ASN A 26 8.49 -1.58 18.96
CA ASN A 26 9.77 -1.17 19.55
C ASN A 26 10.82 -2.29 19.56
N ARG A 27 10.42 -3.57 19.58
CA ARG A 27 11.34 -4.71 19.71
C ARG A 27 11.63 -5.43 18.39
N ASN A 28 10.66 -5.55 17.48
CA ASN A 28 10.68 -6.56 16.42
C ASN A 28 10.56 -6.01 15.00
N PHE A 29 10.32 -4.69 14.80
CA PHE A 29 10.14 -4.13 13.44
C PHE A 29 11.44 -4.01 12.64
N VAL A 30 12.45 -4.74 13.01
CA VAL A 30 13.72 -4.87 12.26
C VAL A 30 13.69 -6.07 11.31
N SER A 31 12.73 -6.97 11.45
CA SER A 31 12.62 -8.17 10.62
C SER A 31 11.33 -8.19 9.80
N SER A 32 11.43 -8.72 8.60
CA SER A 32 10.36 -8.98 7.64
C SER A 32 9.34 -10.02 8.10
N HIS A 33 9.31 -10.39 9.37
CA HIS A 33 8.41 -11.41 9.90
C HIS A 33 7.30 -10.75 10.70
N SER A 34 6.07 -10.84 10.18
CA SER A 34 4.87 -10.64 10.98
C SER A 34 4.86 -11.65 12.12
N PRO A 35 4.34 -11.30 13.33
CA PRO A 35 4.06 -12.31 14.36
C PRO A 35 3.23 -13.43 13.75
N GLY A 36 3.40 -14.67 14.22
CA GLY A 36 2.62 -15.81 13.72
C GLY A 36 1.10 -15.68 13.88
N ASP A 37 0.66 -14.70 14.68
CA ASP A 37 -0.72 -14.33 14.94
C ASP A 37 -1.16 -13.04 14.17
N ALA A 38 -0.37 -12.57 13.22
CA ALA A 38 -0.66 -11.35 12.47
C ALA A 38 -0.51 -11.55 10.95
N ASP A 39 -1.43 -10.95 10.21
CA ASP A 39 -1.30 -10.74 8.77
C ASP A 39 -0.79 -9.32 8.53
N GLY A 40 -0.02 -9.12 7.48
CA GLY A 40 0.57 -7.81 7.23
C GLY A 40 0.79 -7.49 5.78
N GLY A 41 0.89 -6.20 5.51
CA GLY A 41 1.17 -5.66 4.20
C GLY A 41 1.64 -4.21 4.31
N SER A 42 1.69 -3.55 3.19
CA SER A 42 2.07 -2.15 3.05
C SER A 42 0.85 -1.25 2.85
N ALA A 43 1.01 0.03 3.06
CA ALA A 43 0.00 1.05 2.74
C ALA A 43 0.65 2.34 2.23
N ALA A 44 -0.13 3.13 1.49
CA ALA A 44 0.27 4.42 0.94
C ALA A 44 -0.56 5.55 1.57
N PRO A 45 0.03 6.53 2.26
CA PRO A 45 -0.66 7.73 2.71
C PRO A 45 -1.08 8.58 1.50
N ILE A 46 -2.35 8.96 1.44
CA ILE A 46 -2.94 9.68 0.30
C ILE A 46 -3.59 11.01 0.65
N ALA A 47 -3.64 11.35 1.92
CA ALA A 47 -4.16 12.65 2.39
C ALA A 47 -3.41 13.10 3.66
N PRO A 48 -3.40 14.41 3.97
CA PRO A 48 -2.62 14.94 5.10
C PRO A 48 -3.21 14.63 6.48
N ASP A 49 -4.39 14.08 6.54
CA ASP A 49 -5.18 13.84 7.73
C ASP A 49 -5.46 12.34 7.99
N GLY A 50 -4.52 11.48 7.60
CA GLY A 50 -4.50 10.09 8.03
C GLY A 50 -5.28 9.10 7.16
N TYR A 51 -5.54 9.40 5.89
CA TYR A 51 -6.11 8.43 4.95
C TYR A 51 -5.02 7.69 4.20
N PHE A 52 -5.17 6.35 4.15
CA PHE A 52 -4.23 5.44 3.51
C PHE A 52 -4.95 4.49 2.57
N LEU A 53 -4.27 4.11 1.47
CA LEU A 53 -4.69 2.99 0.63
C LEU A 53 -3.81 1.78 0.90
N THR A 54 -4.43 0.60 0.82
CA THR A 54 -3.80 -0.71 0.86
C THR A 54 -4.52 -1.67 -0.09
N ALA A 55 -4.00 -2.87 -0.27
CA ALA A 55 -4.69 -3.94 -0.98
C ALA A 55 -5.77 -4.57 -0.08
N ASP A 56 -6.93 -4.90 -0.66
CA ASP A 56 -8.07 -5.46 0.10
C ASP A 56 -7.76 -6.83 0.71
N HIS A 57 -6.99 -7.66 0.00
CA HIS A 57 -6.62 -8.99 0.49
C HIS A 57 -5.77 -8.96 1.77
N VAL A 58 -5.04 -7.86 2.05
CA VAL A 58 -4.31 -7.65 3.31
C VAL A 58 -5.28 -7.64 4.50
N LEU A 59 -6.53 -7.25 4.26
CA LEU A 59 -7.60 -7.20 5.26
C LEU A 59 -8.52 -8.44 5.23
N SER A 60 -8.17 -9.49 4.51
CA SER A 60 -9.05 -10.64 4.28
C SER A 60 -9.48 -11.34 5.57
N ARG A 61 -8.63 -11.33 6.61
CA ARG A 61 -8.86 -11.95 7.92
C ARG A 61 -9.05 -10.93 9.04
N MET A 62 -9.67 -9.78 8.75
CA MET A 62 -9.85 -8.71 9.74
C MET A 62 -11.07 -8.89 10.65
N GLU A 63 -12.00 -9.78 10.33
CA GLU A 63 -13.22 -9.96 11.11
C GLU A 63 -12.92 -10.39 12.54
N GLY A 64 -13.39 -9.61 13.51
CA GLY A 64 -13.12 -9.82 14.94
C GLY A 64 -11.70 -9.49 15.40
N ARG A 65 -10.86 -8.91 14.54
CA ARG A 65 -9.46 -8.57 14.81
C ARG A 65 -9.23 -7.05 14.68
N HIS A 66 -8.13 -6.59 15.25
CA HIS A 66 -7.70 -5.20 15.15
C HIS A 66 -6.90 -4.97 13.87
N VAL A 67 -7.10 -3.81 13.25
CA VAL A 67 -6.32 -3.35 12.10
C VAL A 67 -5.46 -2.16 12.56
N PHE A 68 -4.15 -2.27 12.46
CA PHE A 68 -3.24 -1.19 12.79
C PHE A 68 -2.52 -0.69 11.54
N LEU A 69 -2.33 0.62 11.47
CA LEU A 69 -1.35 1.26 10.61
C LEU A 69 -0.12 1.64 11.44
N ILE A 70 1.06 1.25 10.95
CA ILE A 70 2.33 1.64 11.55
C ILE A 70 2.95 2.68 10.63
N TYR A 71 3.00 3.89 11.12
CA TYR A 71 3.42 5.06 10.37
C TYR A 71 4.53 5.82 11.11
N GLY A 72 5.52 6.30 10.35
CA GLY A 72 6.64 7.06 10.92
C GLY A 72 6.25 8.47 11.33
N GLN A 73 6.43 8.82 12.61
CA GLN A 73 6.23 10.16 13.14
C GLN A 73 7.46 10.62 13.91
N GLY A 74 8.11 11.71 13.45
CA GLY A 74 9.27 12.27 14.14
C GLY A 74 10.41 11.26 14.39
N GLY A 75 10.66 10.35 13.45
CA GLY A 75 11.68 9.30 13.55
C GLY A 75 11.27 8.08 14.40
N ARG A 76 10.02 8.05 14.89
CA ARG A 76 9.46 6.91 15.61
C ARG A 76 8.39 6.22 14.77
N LEU A 77 8.29 4.90 14.89
CA LEU A 77 7.20 4.12 14.33
C LEU A 77 6.09 4.05 15.37
N VAL A 78 4.90 4.52 15.00
CA VAL A 78 3.74 4.56 15.91
C VAL A 78 2.64 3.66 15.35
N PRO A 79 2.28 2.56 16.03
CA PRO A 79 1.11 1.78 15.67
C PRO A 79 -0.14 2.53 16.09
N THR A 80 -1.04 2.74 15.15
CA THR A 80 -2.32 3.41 15.41
C THR A 80 -3.44 2.54 14.86
N GLU A 81 -4.46 2.27 15.67
CA GLU A 81 -5.61 1.50 15.22
C GLU A 81 -6.37 2.24 14.12
N ALA A 82 -6.65 1.53 13.04
CA ALA A 82 -7.22 2.09 11.83
C ALA A 82 -8.69 1.70 11.67
N ARG A 83 -9.50 2.66 11.22
CA ARG A 83 -10.86 2.40 10.73
C ARG A 83 -10.80 2.02 9.26
N VAL A 84 -11.52 0.98 8.89
CA VAL A 84 -11.73 0.61 7.49
C VAL A 84 -12.89 1.44 6.95
N ILE A 85 -12.62 2.34 6.03
CA ILE A 85 -13.59 3.29 5.47
C ILE A 85 -14.32 2.66 4.27
N TRP A 86 -13.58 1.93 3.46
CA TRP A 86 -14.11 1.32 2.25
C TRP A 86 -13.24 0.14 1.81
N ARG A 87 -13.87 -0.84 1.18
CA ARG A 87 -13.23 -2.01 0.58
C ARG A 87 -13.78 -2.27 -0.82
N SER A 88 -12.94 -2.78 -1.69
CA SER A 88 -13.28 -3.21 -3.06
C SER A 88 -12.55 -4.50 -3.39
N THR A 89 -13.18 -5.63 -3.07
CA THR A 89 -12.61 -6.95 -3.32
C THR A 89 -12.34 -7.18 -4.80
N GLY A 90 -13.24 -6.78 -5.70
CA GLY A 90 -13.06 -6.91 -7.14
C GLY A 90 -11.97 -6.00 -7.74
N GLY A 91 -11.53 -4.97 -7.01
CA GLY A 91 -10.43 -4.09 -7.40
C GLY A 91 -9.20 -4.25 -6.51
N ASP A 92 -9.25 -5.15 -5.55
CA ASP A 92 -8.24 -5.40 -4.52
C ASP A 92 -7.68 -4.11 -3.90
N LEU A 93 -8.59 -3.23 -3.43
CA LEU A 93 -8.27 -1.94 -2.84
C LEU A 93 -9.06 -1.73 -1.56
N ALA A 94 -8.43 -1.12 -0.56
CA ALA A 94 -9.09 -0.68 0.67
C ALA A 94 -8.62 0.70 1.10
N LEU A 95 -9.54 1.50 1.65
CA LEU A 95 -9.29 2.82 2.23
C LEU A 95 -9.35 2.71 3.75
N LEU A 96 -8.27 3.10 4.39
CA LEU A 96 -8.11 3.12 5.84
C LEU A 96 -7.96 4.56 6.35
N HIS A 97 -8.32 4.79 7.61
CA HIS A 97 -8.11 6.06 8.28
C HIS A 97 -7.58 5.87 9.70
N ILE A 98 -6.58 6.66 10.06
CA ILE A 98 -6.10 6.86 11.43
C ILE A 98 -6.19 8.35 11.80
N PRO A 99 -6.50 8.71 13.06
CA PRO A 99 -6.68 10.12 13.46
C PRO A 99 -5.35 10.83 13.73
N VAL A 100 -4.45 10.84 12.73
CA VAL A 100 -3.13 11.47 12.83
C VAL A 100 -2.85 12.35 11.62
N LYS A 101 -1.96 13.33 11.79
CA LYS A 101 -1.45 14.12 10.68
C LYS A 101 -0.42 13.31 9.90
N THR A 102 -0.59 13.27 8.58
CA THR A 102 0.33 12.63 7.63
C THR A 102 0.94 13.69 6.70
N PRO A 103 1.94 14.46 7.16
CA PRO A 103 2.50 15.57 6.39
C PRO A 103 3.14 15.12 5.08
N TYR A 104 3.60 13.87 5.02
CA TYR A 104 4.18 13.25 3.82
C TYR A 104 3.20 12.25 3.23
N TYR A 105 2.42 12.68 2.24
CA TYR A 105 1.46 11.85 1.50
C TYR A 105 1.69 11.96 0.00
N TYR A 106 1.15 11.01 -0.76
CA TYR A 106 1.30 10.98 -2.21
C TYR A 106 0.30 11.89 -2.91
N GLN A 107 0.78 12.65 -3.88
CA GLN A 107 -0.07 13.24 -4.91
C GLN A 107 -0.36 12.20 -5.99
N TRP A 108 -1.53 12.24 -6.57
CA TRP A 108 -1.90 11.33 -7.65
C TRP A 108 -1.23 11.68 -8.97
N THR A 109 -0.85 10.66 -9.74
CA THR A 109 -0.64 10.84 -11.18
C THR A 109 -1.95 11.29 -11.80
N PRO A 110 -1.94 12.31 -12.69
CA PRO A 110 -3.15 12.79 -13.36
C PRO A 110 -3.96 11.64 -13.97
N PRO A 111 -5.30 11.63 -13.81
CA PRO A 111 -6.13 10.50 -14.24
C PRO A 111 -6.13 10.27 -15.76
N GLU A 112 -5.86 11.30 -16.55
CA GLU A 112 -5.71 11.24 -18.00
C GLU A 112 -4.38 10.63 -18.45
N ARG A 113 -3.38 10.58 -17.56
CA ARG A 113 -2.07 10.01 -17.85
C ARG A 113 -2.09 8.50 -17.58
N TRP A 114 -2.20 7.72 -18.61
CA TRP A 114 -2.11 6.29 -18.57
C TRP A 114 -0.66 5.81 -18.52
N LEU A 115 -0.44 4.72 -17.80
CA LEU A 115 0.84 4.04 -17.79
C LEU A 115 1.01 3.27 -19.11
N ALA A 116 2.09 3.53 -19.82
CA ALA A 116 2.43 2.83 -21.05
C ALA A 116 3.57 1.82 -20.79
N ALA A 117 3.67 0.79 -21.61
CA ALA A 117 4.80 -0.13 -21.58
C ALA A 117 6.13 0.62 -21.65
N GLY A 118 7.11 0.22 -20.86
CA GLY A 118 8.42 0.87 -20.74
C GLY A 118 8.48 2.11 -19.88
N ASN A 119 7.32 2.59 -19.34
CA ASN A 119 7.37 3.70 -18.38
C ASN A 119 8.07 3.24 -17.09
N GLY A 120 9.05 4.02 -16.64
CA GLY A 120 9.73 3.79 -15.37
C GLY A 120 8.81 3.99 -14.18
N VAL A 121 8.85 3.07 -13.24
CA VAL A 121 8.08 3.09 -11.99
C VAL A 121 8.97 2.79 -10.80
N ILE A 122 8.55 3.22 -9.61
CA ILE A 122 9.20 2.90 -8.34
C ILE A 122 8.15 2.33 -7.41
N HIS A 123 8.46 1.17 -6.84
CA HIS A 123 7.64 0.53 -5.83
C HIS A 123 8.22 0.73 -4.44
N GLY A 124 7.35 0.93 -3.45
CA GLY A 124 7.69 0.90 -2.03
C GLY A 124 6.88 -0.13 -1.29
N GLY A 125 7.52 -0.88 -0.40
CA GLY A 125 6.88 -1.87 0.43
C GLY A 125 7.71 -2.22 1.65
N ILE A 126 7.13 -2.97 2.57
CA ILE A 126 7.77 -3.32 3.84
C ILE A 126 8.47 -4.68 3.85
N SER A 127 8.56 -5.36 2.70
CA SER A 127 9.21 -6.69 2.62
C SER A 127 10.63 -6.71 3.15
N THR A 128 11.34 -5.59 3.09
CA THR A 128 12.69 -5.41 3.66
C THR A 128 12.69 -4.68 5.00
N GLY A 129 11.52 -4.46 5.59
CA GLY A 129 11.32 -3.72 6.83
C GLY A 129 11.05 -2.22 6.61
N LEU A 130 10.30 -1.61 7.52
CA LEU A 130 9.91 -0.18 7.43
C LEU A 130 11.10 0.79 7.44
N LYS A 131 12.18 0.45 8.11
CA LYS A 131 13.38 1.30 8.19
C LYS A 131 14.30 1.17 6.97
N ASN A 132 14.16 0.09 6.21
CA ASN A 132 15.03 -0.25 5.08
C ASN A 132 14.27 -0.29 3.76
N SER A 133 13.08 0.32 3.69
CA SER A 133 12.29 0.31 2.47
C SER A 133 12.90 1.23 1.42
N ASP A 134 13.89 0.70 0.72
CA ASP A 134 14.39 1.33 -0.49
C ASP A 134 13.41 1.11 -1.63
N GLY A 135 13.07 2.18 -2.34
CA GLY A 135 12.23 2.08 -3.52
C GLY A 135 12.84 1.13 -4.56
N LYS A 136 12.11 0.08 -4.95
CA LYS A 136 12.48 -0.84 -6.03
C LYS A 136 12.17 -0.17 -7.38
N LEU A 137 13.16 -0.12 -8.25
CA LEU A 137 13.02 0.44 -9.60
C LEU A 137 12.56 -0.64 -10.56
N GLY A 138 11.67 -0.28 -11.48
CA GLY A 138 11.24 -1.14 -12.56
C GLY A 138 10.50 -0.39 -13.66
N THR A 139 9.89 -1.14 -14.55
CA THR A 139 9.14 -0.62 -15.69
C THR A 139 7.77 -1.26 -15.81
N ALA A 140 6.85 -0.55 -16.43
CA ALA A 140 5.58 -1.13 -16.85
C ALA A 140 5.80 -2.10 -18.01
N LEU A 141 5.26 -3.30 -17.88
CA LEU A 141 5.38 -4.37 -18.89
C LEU A 141 4.36 -4.23 -20.02
N ALA A 142 3.20 -3.65 -19.72
CA ALA A 142 2.11 -3.46 -20.68
C ALA A 142 1.41 -2.11 -20.42
N PRO A 143 0.62 -1.61 -21.39
CA PRO A 143 -0.25 -0.48 -21.16
C PRO A 143 -1.25 -0.78 -20.05
N GLU A 144 -1.55 0.24 -19.23
CA GLU A 144 -2.58 0.17 -18.19
C GLU A 144 -3.93 -0.21 -18.79
N THR A 145 -4.66 -1.12 -18.14
CA THR A 145 -5.96 -1.63 -18.62
C THR A 145 -7.07 -1.17 -17.68
N ALA A 146 -8.17 -0.68 -18.26
CA ALA A 146 -9.35 -0.31 -17.50
C ALA A 146 -10.21 -1.53 -17.19
N PHE A 147 -10.60 -1.68 -15.91
CA PHE A 147 -11.53 -2.71 -15.47
C PHE A 147 -12.56 -2.09 -14.52
N THR A 148 -13.82 -2.05 -14.93
CA THR A 148 -14.98 -1.53 -14.18
C THR A 148 -14.74 -0.16 -13.54
N ARG A 149 -14.19 -0.08 -12.32
CA ARG A 149 -13.94 1.15 -11.55
C ARG A 149 -12.48 1.33 -11.14
N THR A 150 -11.62 0.44 -11.60
CA THR A 150 -10.18 0.45 -11.36
C THR A 150 -9.44 0.37 -12.68
N ARG A 151 -8.15 0.59 -12.66
CA ARG A 151 -7.24 0.24 -13.73
C ARG A 151 -6.20 -0.70 -13.17
N SER A 152 -5.85 -1.74 -13.90
CA SER A 152 -4.72 -2.61 -13.56
C SER A 152 -3.52 -2.28 -14.41
N PHE A 153 -2.34 -2.52 -13.86
CA PHE A 153 -1.07 -2.38 -14.55
C PHE A 153 -0.12 -3.50 -14.13
N LYS A 154 0.80 -3.86 -15.03
CA LYS A 154 1.81 -4.89 -14.82
C LYS A 154 3.20 -4.28 -14.83
N ILE A 155 4.06 -4.71 -13.89
CA ILE A 155 5.41 -4.20 -13.71
C ILE A 155 6.42 -5.34 -13.56
N ASP A 156 7.68 -5.08 -13.90
CA ASP A 156 8.78 -6.04 -13.84
C ASP A 156 9.50 -6.08 -12.47
N ILE A 157 8.84 -5.65 -11.41
CA ILE A 157 9.41 -5.64 -10.06
C ILE A 157 8.93 -6.88 -9.29
N PRO A 158 9.82 -7.82 -8.91
CA PRO A 158 9.42 -8.96 -8.10
C PRO A 158 9.00 -8.51 -6.71
N LEU A 159 7.71 -8.68 -6.40
CA LEU A 159 7.15 -8.42 -5.08
C LEU A 159 7.43 -9.58 -4.14
N GLN A 160 7.49 -9.28 -2.85
CA GLN A 160 7.69 -10.23 -1.78
C GLN A 160 6.57 -10.10 -0.74
N PRO A 161 6.36 -11.12 0.12
CA PRO A 161 5.43 -11.00 1.24
C PRO A 161 5.67 -9.72 2.04
N GLY A 162 4.61 -8.93 2.26
CA GLY A 162 4.68 -7.60 2.87
C GLY A 162 4.65 -6.42 1.88
N ASP A 163 4.93 -6.62 0.60
CA ASP A 163 4.85 -5.58 -0.43
C ASP A 163 3.42 -5.29 -0.89
N SER A 164 2.48 -6.22 -0.68
CA SER A 164 1.05 -6.03 -0.97
C SER A 164 0.50 -4.77 -0.31
N GLY A 165 -0.22 -3.94 -1.06
CA GLY A 165 -0.74 -2.66 -0.60
C GLY A 165 0.26 -1.51 -0.66
N GLY A 166 1.51 -1.78 -1.03
CA GLY A 166 2.54 -0.76 -1.19
C GLY A 166 2.35 0.14 -2.40
N PRO A 167 2.83 1.40 -2.33
CA PRO A 167 2.70 2.35 -3.42
C PRO A 167 3.54 1.99 -4.64
N VAL A 168 2.96 2.21 -5.81
CA VAL A 168 3.69 2.32 -7.08
C VAL A 168 3.59 3.76 -7.55
N VAL A 169 4.74 4.39 -7.78
CA VAL A 169 4.83 5.80 -8.17
C VAL A 169 5.52 5.98 -9.52
N ASP A 170 5.22 7.09 -10.18
CA ASP A 170 5.89 7.51 -11.40
C ASP A 170 7.28 8.13 -11.10
N ALA A 171 8.02 8.49 -12.14
CA ALA A 171 9.33 9.11 -12.04
C ALA A 171 9.35 10.44 -11.25
N TYR A 172 8.19 11.05 -11.04
CA TYR A 172 8.02 12.29 -10.27
C TYR A 172 7.59 12.03 -8.83
N GLY A 173 7.46 10.76 -8.41
CA GLY A 173 7.01 10.37 -7.07
C GLY A 173 5.50 10.51 -6.86
N ARG A 174 4.69 10.62 -7.92
CA ARG A 174 3.24 10.66 -7.84
C ARG A 174 2.67 9.25 -7.89
N LEU A 175 1.66 9.00 -7.07
CA LEU A 175 1.03 7.69 -6.94
C LEU A 175 0.30 7.31 -8.24
N ILE A 176 0.70 6.18 -8.80
CA ILE A 176 -0.01 5.52 -9.90
C ILE A 176 -1.10 4.64 -9.29
N GLY A 177 -0.74 3.77 -8.36
CA GLY A 177 -1.63 2.82 -7.71
C GLY A 177 -0.93 2.03 -6.61
N ILE A 178 -1.54 0.92 -6.24
CA ILE A 178 -1.14 0.05 -5.14
C ILE A 178 -0.81 -1.34 -5.69
N ASN A 179 0.25 -1.96 -5.17
CA ASN A 179 0.56 -3.35 -5.48
C ASN A 179 -0.51 -4.29 -4.96
N SER A 180 -0.82 -5.31 -5.75
CA SER A 180 -1.83 -6.31 -5.46
C SER A 180 -1.24 -7.72 -5.46
N ALA A 181 -0.76 -8.20 -6.58
CA ALA A 181 -0.36 -9.58 -6.77
C ALA A 181 0.98 -9.71 -7.46
N VAL A 182 1.52 -10.93 -7.41
CA VAL A 182 2.70 -11.33 -8.18
C VAL A 182 2.39 -12.65 -8.90
N GLU A 183 2.79 -12.74 -10.14
CA GLU A 183 2.61 -13.93 -10.96
C GLU A 183 3.94 -14.68 -11.14
N TYR A 184 3.93 -15.97 -10.83
CA TYR A 184 5.05 -16.88 -11.04
C TYR A 184 4.63 -18.04 -11.94
N MET A 185 5.50 -18.44 -12.87
CA MET A 185 5.39 -19.71 -13.58
C MET A 185 6.25 -20.75 -12.84
N VAL A 186 5.69 -21.90 -12.53
CA VAL A 186 6.37 -22.98 -11.79
C VAL A 186 6.44 -24.26 -12.64
N PRO A 187 7.31 -24.32 -13.66
CA PRO A 187 7.58 -25.57 -14.36
C PRO A 187 8.60 -26.38 -13.55
N LEU A 188 8.34 -27.68 -13.39
CA LEU A 188 9.30 -28.64 -12.83
C LEU A 188 9.92 -28.20 -11.48
N GLU A 189 9.09 -27.72 -10.56
CA GLU A 189 9.50 -27.28 -9.19
C GLU A 189 10.39 -26.03 -9.14
N THR A 190 10.63 -25.35 -10.24
CA THR A 190 11.36 -24.07 -10.27
C THR A 190 10.42 -22.92 -10.55
N ALA A 191 10.33 -21.95 -9.64
CA ALA A 191 9.50 -20.77 -9.81
C ALA A 191 10.24 -19.70 -10.62
N PHE A 192 9.62 -19.23 -11.70
CA PHE A 192 10.10 -18.09 -12.48
C PHE A 192 9.13 -16.92 -12.31
N PHE A 193 9.67 -15.77 -11.94
CA PHE A 193 8.91 -14.54 -11.90
C PHE A 193 8.44 -14.15 -13.31
N ILE A 194 7.16 -13.81 -13.44
CA ILE A 194 6.58 -13.30 -14.70
C ILE A 194 6.38 -11.80 -14.58
N ASP A 195 5.47 -11.38 -13.70
CA ASP A 195 5.16 -9.97 -13.47
C ASP A 195 4.58 -9.74 -12.07
N SER A 196 4.42 -8.47 -11.73
CA SER A 196 3.62 -8.04 -10.58
C SER A 196 2.50 -7.16 -11.06
N GLU A 197 1.32 -7.34 -10.46
CA GLU A 197 0.13 -6.57 -10.77
C GLU A 197 -0.14 -5.52 -9.69
N GLY A 198 -0.57 -4.35 -10.14
CA GLY A 198 -1.06 -3.30 -9.26
C GLY A 198 -2.38 -2.74 -9.75
N ASN A 199 -3.11 -2.11 -8.83
CA ASN A 199 -4.41 -1.54 -9.06
C ASN A 199 -4.40 -0.02 -8.82
N ARG A 200 -4.97 0.72 -9.77
CA ARG A 200 -5.18 2.17 -9.70
C ARG A 200 -6.65 2.46 -9.47
N PRO A 201 -7.02 3.07 -8.32
CA PRO A 201 -8.39 3.40 -8.04
C PRO A 201 -8.89 4.57 -8.90
N ASN A 202 -10.21 4.69 -9.00
CA ASN A 202 -10.82 5.93 -9.44
C ASN A 202 -10.60 7.01 -8.38
N THR A 203 -9.75 7.98 -8.67
CA THR A 203 -9.34 9.03 -7.71
C THR A 203 -10.51 9.93 -7.29
N ARG A 204 -11.53 10.12 -8.16
CA ARG A 204 -12.75 10.86 -7.80
C ARG A 204 -13.59 10.10 -6.77
N LEU A 205 -13.68 8.77 -6.91
CA LEU A 205 -14.34 7.93 -5.92
C LEU A 205 -13.63 8.02 -4.57
N ILE A 206 -12.31 7.89 -4.55
CA ILE A 206 -11.51 7.99 -3.31
C ILE A 206 -11.71 9.36 -2.65
N ALA A 207 -11.66 10.45 -3.42
CA ALA A 207 -11.90 11.79 -2.90
C ALA A 207 -13.32 11.94 -2.29
N SER A 208 -14.35 11.39 -2.94
CA SER A 208 -15.72 11.39 -2.44
C SER A 208 -15.87 10.59 -1.14
N LEU A 209 -15.21 9.43 -1.04
CA LEU A 209 -15.23 8.61 0.18
C LEU A 209 -14.59 9.34 1.36
N ILE A 210 -13.43 9.96 1.14
CA ILE A 210 -12.73 10.77 2.15
C ILE A 210 -13.61 11.94 2.60
N GLN A 211 -14.20 12.68 1.65
CA GLN A 211 -15.08 13.81 1.96
C GLN A 211 -16.31 13.38 2.78
N SER A 212 -16.91 12.25 2.41
CA SER A 212 -18.08 11.69 3.13
C SER A 212 -17.71 11.24 4.54
N ASP A 213 -16.54 10.64 4.74
CA ASP A 213 -16.08 10.22 6.07
C ASP A 213 -15.77 11.43 6.96
N ARG A 214 -15.09 12.44 6.43
CA ARG A 214 -14.84 13.72 7.15
C ARG A 214 -16.14 14.36 7.63
N ALA A 215 -17.15 14.42 6.76
CA ALA A 215 -18.46 15.02 7.10
C ALA A 215 -19.20 14.26 8.20
N ARG A 216 -19.00 12.94 8.33
CA ARG A 216 -19.59 12.13 9.42
C ARG A 216 -18.89 12.34 10.76
N ASN A 217 -17.58 12.59 10.74
CA ASN A 217 -16.78 12.73 11.96
C ASN A 217 -16.76 14.18 12.49
N LEU A 218 -17.37 15.13 11.80
CA LEU A 218 -17.57 16.51 12.26
C LEU A 218 -18.91 16.71 13.01
N ARG A 219 -19.74 15.67 13.11
CA ARG A 219 -20.99 15.65 13.86
C ARG A 219 -20.84 14.91 15.17
#